data_d453b12b088df52a01b070d4fa305813
#
_entry.id   d453b12b088df52a01b070d4fa305813
#
_cell.length_a   1.000
_cell.length_b   1.000
_cell.length_c   1.000
_cell.angle_alpha   90.00
_cell.angle_beta   90.00
_cell.angle_gamma   90.00
#
_symmetry.space_group_name_H-M   'P 1'
#
loop_
_entity.id
_entity.type
_entity.pdbx_description
1 polymer ?
#
loop_
_entity_poly.entity_id
_entity_poly.type
_entity_poly.pdbx_seq_one_letter_code
_entity_poly.pdbx_strand_id
1 'polypeptide(L)' 'MAKISLDLDALKAERARLGDFLASPDAYSSPDFTANNKRFAELETIIATASERDTIEKQLAEAKNLAQEIGRAHV' A
#
# COMPACT_ATOMS: atom_id res chain seq x y z
N MET A 1 -20.80 9.12 3.44
CA MET A 1 -20.36 8.82 2.92
C MET A 1 -19.55 8.17 2.76
N ALA A 2 -19.44 7.75 2.38
CA ALA A 2 -18.65 6.88 2.39
C ALA A 2 -17.49 7.09 1.76
N LYS A 3 -16.59 7.28 2.33
CA LYS A 3 -15.51 7.34 1.80
C LYS A 3 -15.00 6.06 1.66
N ILE A 4 -14.77 5.61 0.62
CA ILE A 4 -14.19 4.39 0.43
C ILE A 4 -12.77 4.64 0.61
N SER A 5 -12.29 4.58 1.76
CA SER A 5 -10.89 4.68 1.92
C SER A 5 -10.40 3.30 2.19
N LEU A 6 -9.36 2.91 1.53
CA LEU A 6 -8.71 1.66 1.81
C LEU A 6 -8.07 1.79 3.17
N ASP A 7 -8.33 0.82 4.01
CA ASP A 7 -7.68 0.81 5.30
C ASP A 7 -6.33 0.12 5.11
N LEU A 8 -5.32 0.89 4.81
CA LEU A 8 -4.00 0.34 4.53
C LEU A 8 -3.41 -0.39 5.72
N ASP A 9 -3.71 0.06 6.94
CA ASP A 9 -3.20 -0.64 8.11
C ASP A 9 -3.79 -2.04 8.21
N ALA A 10 -5.08 -2.18 7.93
CA ALA A 10 -5.73 -3.49 7.95
C ALA A 10 -5.16 -4.38 6.83
N LEU A 11 -4.94 -3.82 5.66
CA LEU A 11 -4.39 -4.58 4.55
C LEU A 11 -2.95 -5.03 4.84
N LYS A 12 -2.17 -4.17 5.45
CA LYS A 12 -0.81 -4.52 5.82
C LYS A 12 -0.80 -5.60 6.89
N ALA A 13 -1.73 -5.54 7.83
CA ALA A 13 -1.84 -6.57 8.86
C ALA A 13 -2.23 -7.91 8.26
N GLU A 14 -3.16 -7.88 7.31
CA GLU A 14 -3.56 -9.11 6.62
C GLU A 14 -2.39 -9.68 5.84
N ARG A 15 -1.65 -8.83 5.14
CA ARG A 15 -0.48 -9.28 4.40
C ARG A 15 0.55 -9.91 5.32
N ALA A 16 0.78 -9.32 6.49
CA ALA A 16 1.73 -9.86 7.44
C ALA A 16 1.33 -11.25 7.92
N ARG A 17 0.04 -11.41 8.21
CA ARG A 17 -0.46 -12.72 8.65
C ARG A 17 -0.32 -13.77 7.57
N LEU A 18 -0.65 -13.41 6.34
CA LEU A 18 -0.51 -14.34 5.22
C LEU A 18 0.96 -14.65 4.95
N GLY A 19 1.83 -13.66 5.09
CA GLY A 19 3.25 -13.88 4.94
C GLY A 19 3.78 -14.87 5.95
N ASP A 20 3.34 -14.75 7.20
CA ASP A 20 3.73 -15.70 8.24
C ASP A 20 3.23 -17.10 7.92
N PHE A 21 1.98 -17.21 7.44
CA PHE A 21 1.44 -18.50 7.05
C PHE A 21 2.26 -19.11 5.92
N LEU A 22 2.55 -18.30 4.89
CA LEU A 22 3.27 -18.81 3.72
C LEU A 22 4.71 -19.18 4.03
N ALA A 23 5.28 -18.57 5.05
CA ALA A 23 6.65 -18.91 5.47
C ALA A 23 6.68 -20.14 6.35
N SER A 24 5.53 -20.63 6.80
CA SER A 24 5.46 -21.80 7.63
C SER A 24 5.87 -23.04 6.84
N PRO A 25 6.58 -23.98 7.48
CA PRO A 25 6.97 -25.21 6.77
C PRO A 25 5.78 -26.03 6.31
N ASP A 26 4.63 -25.89 6.98
CA ASP A 26 3.45 -26.66 6.64
C ASP A 26 2.55 -25.97 5.61
N ALA A 27 2.95 -24.81 5.15
CA ALA A 27 2.10 -24.04 4.24
C ALA A 27 1.76 -24.80 2.97
N TYR A 28 2.76 -25.48 2.40
CA TYR A 28 2.55 -26.20 1.15
C TYR A 28 1.59 -27.37 1.29
N SER A 29 1.43 -27.88 2.50
CA SER A 29 0.52 -28.99 2.73
C SER A 29 -0.90 -28.51 3.01
N SER A 30 -1.08 -27.24 3.21
CA SER A 30 -2.39 -26.70 3.55
C SER A 30 -3.28 -26.62 2.32
N PRO A 31 -4.54 -27.02 2.43
CA PRO A 31 -5.46 -26.84 1.32
C PRO A 31 -5.73 -25.38 1.00
N ASP A 32 -5.41 -24.48 1.93
CA ASP A 32 -5.61 -23.06 1.71
C ASP A 32 -4.39 -22.36 1.12
N PHE A 33 -3.33 -23.10 0.85
CA PHE A 33 -2.10 -22.50 0.38
C PHE A 33 -2.29 -21.67 -0.88
N THR A 34 -2.94 -22.23 -1.87
CA THR A 34 -3.13 -21.54 -3.15
C THR A 34 -3.95 -20.27 -2.98
N ALA A 35 -5.04 -20.36 -2.22
CA ALA A 35 -5.91 -19.20 -2.00
C ALA A 35 -5.17 -18.12 -1.24
N ASN A 36 -4.43 -18.49 -0.21
CA ASN A 36 -3.70 -17.53 0.60
C ASN A 36 -2.55 -16.90 -0.18
N ASN A 37 -1.88 -17.68 -1.00
CA ASN A 37 -0.80 -17.18 -1.83
C ASN A 37 -1.33 -16.14 -2.84
N LYS A 38 -2.48 -16.43 -3.43
CA LYS A 38 -3.10 -15.50 -4.36
C LYS A 38 -3.50 -14.21 -3.65
N ARG A 39 -4.09 -14.34 -2.47
CA ARG A 39 -4.51 -13.17 -1.71
C ARG A 39 -3.31 -12.33 -1.28
N PHE A 40 -2.22 -12.99 -0.89
CA PHE A 40 -1.00 -12.28 -0.51
C PHE A 40 -0.48 -11.44 -1.67
N ALA A 41 -0.45 -12.02 -2.88
CA ALA A 41 0.00 -11.29 -4.06
C ALA A 41 -0.92 -10.11 -4.36
N GLU A 42 -2.23 -10.29 -4.20
CA GLU A 42 -3.18 -9.21 -4.41
C GLU A 42 -2.94 -8.08 -3.41
N LEU A 43 -2.71 -8.43 -2.16
CA LEU A 43 -2.46 -7.43 -1.13
C LEU A 43 -1.18 -6.66 -1.42
N GLU A 44 -0.15 -7.34 -1.87
CA GLU A 44 1.09 -6.65 -2.22
C GLU A 44 0.87 -5.63 -3.32
N THR A 45 0.11 -6.00 -4.32
CA THR A 45 -0.20 -5.09 -5.42
C THR A 45 -1.01 -3.88 -4.94
N ILE A 46 -2.03 -4.14 -4.14
CA ILE A 46 -2.89 -3.08 -3.64
C ILE A 46 -2.09 -2.11 -2.77
N ILE A 47 -1.30 -2.65 -1.86
CA ILE A 47 -0.52 -1.82 -0.96
C ILE A 47 0.53 -1.01 -1.71
N ALA A 48 1.20 -1.62 -2.67
CA ALA A 48 2.20 -0.92 -3.47
C ALA A 48 1.57 0.20 -4.28
N THR A 49 0.41 -0.05 -4.88
CA THR A 49 -0.27 0.97 -5.66
C THR A 49 -0.73 2.13 -4.79
N ALA A 50 -1.27 1.83 -3.62
CA ALA A 50 -1.70 2.87 -2.70
C ALA A 50 -0.52 3.70 -2.20
N SER A 51 0.60 3.05 -1.94
CA SER A 51 1.81 3.75 -1.50
C SER A 51 2.35 4.67 -2.57
N GLU A 52 2.36 4.21 -3.81
CA GLU A 52 2.78 5.03 -4.93
C GLU A 52 1.93 6.26 -5.07
N ARG A 53 0.62 6.06 -4.98
CA ARG A 53 -0.31 7.15 -5.10
C ARG A 53 -0.08 8.19 -4.03
N ASP A 54 0.14 7.74 -2.80
CA ASP A 54 0.38 8.62 -1.69
C ASP A 54 1.68 9.41 -1.90
N THR A 55 2.72 8.75 -2.39
CA THR A 55 3.99 9.39 -2.67
C THR A 55 3.84 10.45 -3.75
N ILE A 56 3.10 10.14 -4.81
CA ILE A 56 2.88 11.09 -5.88
C ILE A 56 2.13 12.31 -5.39
N GLU A 57 1.11 12.09 -4.57
CA GLU A 57 0.34 13.20 -4.01
C GLU A 57 1.22 14.11 -3.15
N LYS A 58 2.10 13.51 -2.36
CA LYS A 58 3.02 14.29 -1.55
C LYS A 58 3.98 15.09 -2.42
N GLN A 59 4.50 14.48 -3.46
CA GLN A 59 5.40 15.16 -4.36
C GLN A 59 4.72 16.32 -5.07
N LEU A 60 3.47 16.15 -5.45
CA LEU A 60 2.71 17.23 -6.06
C LEU A 60 2.52 18.38 -5.10
N ALA A 61 2.21 18.08 -3.86
CA ALA A 61 2.03 19.12 -2.86
C ALA A 61 3.32 19.88 -2.61
N GLU A 62 4.43 19.17 -2.57
CA GLU A 62 5.74 19.80 -2.38
C GLU A 62 6.10 20.68 -3.56
N ALA A 63 5.86 20.20 -4.76
CA ALA A 63 6.14 20.98 -5.95
C ALA A 63 5.32 22.26 -5.99
N LYS A 64 4.08 22.17 -5.59
CA LYS A 64 3.21 23.34 -5.52
C LYS A 64 3.74 24.35 -4.52
N ASN A 65 4.16 23.88 -3.36
CA ASN A 65 4.69 24.76 -2.33
C ASN A 65 5.97 25.44 -2.79
N LEU A 66 6.84 24.70 -3.45
CA LEU A 66 8.09 25.27 -3.97
C LEU A 66 7.81 26.33 -5.03
N ALA A 67 6.85 26.06 -5.89
CA ALA A 67 6.48 27.04 -6.92
C ALA A 67 5.96 28.31 -6.29
N GLN A 68 5.17 28.21 -5.25
CA GLN A 68 4.65 29.36 -4.56
C GLN A 68 5.74 30.15 -3.87
N GLU A 69 6.70 29.46 -3.29
CA GLU A 69 7.82 30.12 -2.64
C GLU A 69 8.68 30.88 -3.63
N ILE A 70 8.92 30.27 -4.77
CA ILE A 70 9.70 30.92 -5.80
C ILE A 70 8.98 32.18 -6.29
N GLY A 71 7.69 32.09 -6.49
CA GLY A 71 6.92 33.23 -6.90
C GLY A 71 6.96 34.35 -5.89
N ARG A 72 6.95 33.98 -4.62
CA ARG A 72 7.02 34.96 -3.57
C ARG A 72 8.37 35.63 -3.51
N ALA A 73 9.40 34.85 -3.64
CA ALA A 73 10.74 35.36 -3.59
C ALA A 73 11.06 36.28 -4.75
N HIS A 74 10.28 36.13 -5.78
CA HIS A 74 10.51 36.86 -7.00
C HIS A 74 9.96 38.29 -6.98
N VAL A 75 9.33 38.69 -5.97
CA VAL A 75 8.72 40.03 -5.89
C VAL A 75 9.73 41.14 -5.69
#